data_c517de655c48cf7fba3002c8c318df63
#
_entry.id   c517de655c48cf7fba3002c8c318df63
#
_cell.length_a   1.000
_cell.length_b   1.000
_cell.length_c   1.000
_cell.angle_alpha   90.00
_cell.angle_beta   90.00
_cell.angle_gamma   90.00
#
_symmetry.space_group_name_H-M   'P 1'
#
loop_
_entity.id
_entity.type
_entity.pdbx_description
1 polymer ?
#
loop_
_entity_poly.entity_id
_entity_poly.type
_entity_poly.pdbx_seq_one_letter_code
_entity_poly.pdbx_strand_id
1 'polypeptide(L)'
;MKKLIYDYDYVFKNNNNSDLNIIYVHGFNSSYKAFEIFEKYWTKTNYYSIQFPGSQLVKPAKDHKVTVEGFAQLLIDFIEQNQIKNVVAVGKSMGGGTLAIAYKMRPDLFKKLIFITPMNKTQLPLYPRYKINYFPKTFDEYVNNTLTSLYYDPSFLTSNKEWMEKAKQNFNPEMYDNDLIIKLGTPKAKTFELIEKGLDSITIPTLLILGEKDGVILRDECLDYFKKHVKNVESHWIKKTGHRVFEENFDEFIKIVENFLKIC
;
A
#
# COMPACT_ATOMS: atom_id res chain seq x y z
N MET A 1 13.05 -20.59 -8.65
CA MET A 1 13.71 -19.26 -8.55
C MET A 1 14.72 -19.30 -7.41
N LYS A 2 15.81 -18.55 -7.47
CA LYS A 2 16.76 -18.42 -6.35
C LYS A 2 16.03 -17.70 -5.22
N LYS A 3 15.99 -18.31 -4.02
CA LYS A 3 15.39 -17.68 -2.85
C LYS A 3 16.23 -16.46 -2.47
N LEU A 4 15.59 -15.29 -2.38
CA LEU A 4 16.22 -14.07 -1.91
C LEU A 4 16.06 -14.01 -0.38
N ILE A 5 17.01 -13.39 0.29
CA ILE A 5 16.91 -13.15 1.75
C ILE A 5 16.31 -11.75 1.92
N TYR A 6 15.17 -11.67 2.61
CA TYR A 6 14.65 -10.37 3.03
C TYR A 6 15.56 -9.77 4.10
N ASP A 7 16.15 -8.63 3.79
CA ASP A 7 17.14 -7.94 4.61
C ASP A 7 16.86 -6.43 4.65
N TYR A 8 15.67 -6.08 5.15
CA TYR A 8 15.22 -4.69 5.33
C TYR A 8 14.51 -4.55 6.66
N ASP A 9 14.39 -3.30 7.13
CA ASP A 9 13.63 -2.99 8.33
C ASP A 9 12.18 -3.46 8.24
N TYR A 10 11.64 -3.84 9.37
CA TYR A 10 10.23 -4.15 9.53
C TYR A 10 9.78 -3.92 10.97
N VAL A 11 8.48 -3.74 11.16
CA VAL A 11 7.85 -3.77 12.49
C VAL A 11 7.30 -5.17 12.73
N PHE A 12 7.48 -5.64 13.93
CA PHE A 12 6.78 -6.80 14.48
C PHE A 12 6.17 -6.44 15.83
N LYS A 13 4.84 -6.57 15.94
CA LYS A 13 4.10 -6.43 17.19
C LYS A 13 3.48 -7.78 17.54
N ASN A 14 3.99 -8.38 18.60
CA ASN A 14 3.49 -9.66 19.12
C ASN A 14 2.31 -9.41 20.08
N ASN A 15 1.12 -9.76 19.67
CA ASN A 15 -0.08 -9.60 20.49
C ASN A 15 -0.60 -10.92 21.08
N ASN A 16 -0.11 -12.08 20.63
CA ASN A 16 -0.41 -13.44 21.13
C ASN A 16 -1.90 -13.81 21.28
N ASN A 17 -2.80 -13.05 20.67
CA ASN A 17 -4.24 -13.18 20.91
C ASN A 17 -4.98 -13.97 19.82
N SER A 18 -4.30 -14.38 18.75
CA SER A 18 -4.91 -15.07 17.61
C SER A 18 -3.86 -15.74 16.75
N ASP A 19 -4.25 -16.84 16.09
CA ASP A 19 -3.43 -17.49 15.06
C ASP A 19 -3.29 -16.70 13.76
N LEU A 20 -4.04 -15.61 13.59
CA LEU A 20 -3.93 -14.73 12.43
C LEU A 20 -2.74 -13.78 12.56
N ASN A 21 -2.10 -13.51 11.44
CA ASN A 21 -0.98 -12.59 11.33
C ASN A 21 -1.28 -11.55 10.25
N ILE A 22 -1.39 -10.27 10.64
CA ILE A 22 -1.56 -9.18 9.69
C ILE A 22 -0.19 -8.75 9.17
N ILE A 23 -0.06 -8.64 7.84
CA ILE A 23 1.13 -8.08 7.19
C ILE A 23 0.73 -6.88 6.35
N TYR A 24 1.23 -5.69 6.68
CA TYR A 24 1.04 -4.49 5.90
C TYR A 24 2.14 -4.32 4.85
N VAL A 25 1.68 -4.03 3.63
CA VAL A 25 2.50 -3.82 2.43
C VAL A 25 2.29 -2.39 1.94
N HIS A 26 3.32 -1.55 2.10
CA HIS A 26 3.23 -0.12 1.84
C HIS A 26 3.14 0.24 0.34
N GLY A 27 2.69 1.48 0.06
CA GLY A 27 2.57 2.03 -1.28
C GLY A 27 3.88 2.59 -1.86
N PHE A 28 3.76 3.25 -3.01
CA PHE A 28 4.87 3.91 -3.70
C PHE A 28 5.55 4.94 -2.79
N ASN A 29 6.88 4.93 -2.79
CA ASN A 29 7.74 5.84 -2.02
C ASN A 29 7.32 6.05 -0.57
N SER A 30 6.84 4.99 0.07
CA SER A 30 6.38 4.95 1.44
C SER A 30 7.29 4.07 2.31
N SER A 31 6.90 3.79 3.54
CA SER A 31 7.70 2.99 4.46
C SER A 31 6.85 2.03 5.29
N TYR A 32 7.52 1.12 5.99
CA TYR A 32 6.92 0.22 6.97
C TYR A 32 6.25 0.96 8.14
N LYS A 33 6.59 2.24 8.38
CA LYS A 33 5.95 3.09 9.41
C LYS A 33 4.66 3.77 8.94
N ALA A 34 4.31 3.68 7.66
CA ALA A 34 3.17 4.41 7.10
C ALA A 34 1.80 3.98 7.64
N PHE A 35 1.73 2.88 8.37
CA PHE A 35 0.49 2.38 8.98
C PHE A 35 0.56 2.40 10.52
N GLU A 36 1.34 3.32 11.07
CA GLU A 36 1.60 3.43 12.52
C GLU A 36 0.31 3.66 13.34
N ILE A 37 -0.68 4.37 12.78
CA ILE A 37 -1.97 4.57 13.45
C ILE A 37 -2.68 3.23 13.70
N PHE A 38 -2.64 2.33 12.72
CA PHE A 38 -3.18 0.98 12.87
C PHE A 38 -2.33 0.15 13.83
N GLU A 39 -1.01 0.18 13.70
CA GLU A 39 -0.09 -0.54 14.59
C GLU A 39 -0.33 -0.19 16.06
N LYS A 40 -0.46 1.11 16.38
CA LYS A 40 -0.72 1.58 17.75
C LYS A 40 -2.07 1.09 18.30
N TYR A 41 -3.09 1.10 17.47
CA TYR A 41 -4.43 0.67 17.84
C TYR A 41 -4.54 -0.86 17.97
N TRP A 42 -3.91 -1.60 17.05
CA TRP A 42 -4.19 -3.02 16.85
C TRP A 42 -3.55 -3.91 17.92
N THR A 43 -4.37 -4.66 18.63
CA THR A 43 -3.95 -5.59 19.70
C THR A 43 -4.52 -7.00 19.55
N LYS A 44 -5.33 -7.25 18.51
CA LYS A 44 -6.12 -8.49 18.39
C LYS A 44 -5.37 -9.65 17.72
N THR A 45 -4.38 -9.37 16.90
CA THR A 45 -3.54 -10.37 16.21
C THR A 45 -2.10 -9.88 16.15
N ASN A 46 -1.17 -10.74 15.81
CA ASN A 46 0.17 -10.31 15.46
C ASN A 46 0.14 -9.36 14.27
N TYR A 47 1.02 -8.37 14.27
CA TYR A 47 1.13 -7.38 13.24
C TYR A 47 2.57 -7.25 12.73
N TYR A 48 2.71 -7.22 11.41
CA TYR A 48 3.95 -6.98 10.71
C TYR A 48 3.77 -5.83 9.73
N SER A 49 4.80 -5.03 9.53
CA SER A 49 4.87 -4.03 8.47
C SER A 49 6.27 -4.05 7.87
N ILE A 50 6.39 -4.25 6.56
CA ILE A 50 7.66 -4.52 5.88
C ILE A 50 8.08 -3.36 4.99
N GLN A 51 9.42 -3.14 4.89
CA GLN A 51 10.03 -2.15 4.01
C GLN A 51 10.40 -2.75 2.66
N PHE A 52 10.23 -1.97 1.59
CA PHE A 52 10.76 -2.31 0.27
C PHE A 52 11.90 -1.37 -0.14
N PRO A 53 12.91 -1.88 -0.86
CA PRO A 53 14.00 -1.06 -1.37
C PRO A 53 13.53 -0.05 -2.43
N GLY A 54 14.31 1.01 -2.62
CA GLY A 54 14.00 2.13 -3.52
C GLY A 54 13.10 3.19 -2.89
N SER A 55 12.23 2.82 -1.95
CA SER A 55 11.41 3.77 -1.19
C SER A 55 12.21 4.36 -0.04
N GLN A 56 12.02 5.67 0.25
CA GLN A 56 12.71 6.38 1.34
C GLN A 56 14.24 6.22 1.30
N LEU A 57 14.83 6.22 0.12
CA LEU A 57 16.27 6.05 -0.13
C LEU A 57 16.87 4.71 0.35
N VAL A 58 16.04 3.72 0.69
CA VAL A 58 16.52 2.38 1.07
C VAL A 58 17.16 1.70 -0.13
N LYS A 59 18.45 1.38 -0.01
CA LYS A 59 19.21 0.74 -1.09
C LYS A 59 18.78 -0.72 -1.28
N PRO A 60 18.65 -1.18 -2.53
CA PRO A 60 18.40 -2.59 -2.78
C PRO A 60 19.62 -3.45 -2.39
N ALA A 61 19.37 -4.56 -1.72
CA ALA A 61 20.38 -5.60 -1.52
C ALA A 61 20.72 -6.26 -2.85
N LYS A 62 21.84 -6.99 -2.87
CA LYS A 62 22.32 -7.68 -4.08
C LYS A 62 21.22 -8.61 -4.64
N ASP A 63 21.01 -8.55 -5.94
CA ASP A 63 19.99 -9.32 -6.68
C ASP A 63 18.52 -8.93 -6.42
N HIS A 64 18.24 -7.97 -5.53
CA HIS A 64 16.88 -7.46 -5.30
C HIS A 64 16.47 -6.46 -6.38
N LYS A 65 15.28 -6.65 -6.94
CA LYS A 65 14.74 -5.79 -8.00
C LYS A 65 13.76 -4.77 -7.42
N VAL A 66 14.00 -3.49 -7.69
CA VAL A 66 13.07 -2.40 -7.34
C VAL A 66 11.95 -2.36 -8.38
N THR A 67 11.03 -3.30 -8.30
CA THR A 67 9.84 -3.44 -9.15
C THR A 67 8.69 -4.06 -8.33
N VAL A 68 7.45 -3.85 -8.76
CA VAL A 68 6.27 -4.42 -8.08
C VAL A 68 6.36 -5.95 -8.01
N GLU A 69 6.83 -6.59 -9.08
CA GLU A 69 7.06 -8.03 -9.14
C GLU A 69 8.18 -8.49 -8.18
N GLY A 70 9.25 -7.70 -8.09
CA GLY A 70 10.34 -7.93 -7.13
C GLY A 70 9.85 -7.82 -5.69
N PHE A 71 8.98 -6.86 -5.41
CA PHE A 71 8.37 -6.70 -4.09
C PHE A 71 7.41 -7.84 -3.73
N ALA A 72 6.68 -8.38 -4.72
CA ALA A 72 5.86 -9.56 -4.51
C ALA A 72 6.72 -10.77 -4.09
N GLN A 73 7.89 -10.96 -4.72
CA GLN A 73 8.82 -12.00 -4.30
C GLN A 73 9.37 -11.74 -2.90
N LEU A 74 9.76 -10.50 -2.58
CA LEU A 74 10.28 -10.14 -1.25
C LEU A 74 9.22 -10.34 -0.14
N LEU A 75 7.95 -10.07 -0.41
CA LEU A 75 6.86 -10.37 0.52
C LEU A 75 6.77 -11.88 0.81
N ILE A 76 6.84 -12.71 -0.23
CA ILE A 76 6.83 -14.17 -0.08
C ILE A 76 8.05 -14.64 0.72
N ASP A 77 9.24 -14.17 0.36
CA ASP A 77 10.48 -14.53 1.04
C ASP A 77 10.47 -14.11 2.51
N PHE A 78 9.91 -12.94 2.85
CA PHE A 78 9.70 -12.49 4.23
C PHE A 78 8.79 -13.43 5.02
N ILE A 79 7.64 -13.82 4.43
CA ILE A 79 6.68 -14.73 5.07
C ILE A 79 7.33 -16.09 5.33
N GLU A 80 8.02 -16.63 4.34
CA GLU A 80 8.68 -17.95 4.47
C GLU A 80 9.87 -17.92 5.41
N GLN A 81 10.70 -16.87 5.36
CA GLN A 81 11.87 -16.72 6.23
C GLN A 81 11.48 -16.65 7.70
N ASN A 82 10.37 -15.97 8.01
CA ASN A 82 9.86 -15.82 9.36
C ASN A 82 8.82 -16.88 9.73
N GLN A 83 8.57 -17.86 8.85
CA GLN A 83 7.62 -18.97 9.06
C GLN A 83 6.22 -18.49 9.47
N ILE A 84 5.79 -17.33 8.94
CA ILE A 84 4.50 -16.71 9.28
C ILE A 84 3.37 -17.53 8.62
N LYS A 85 2.39 -17.91 9.42
CA LYS A 85 1.22 -18.69 8.98
C LYS A 85 -0.05 -17.84 9.07
N ASN A 86 -1.12 -18.30 8.42
CA ASN A 86 -2.44 -17.68 8.48
C ASN A 86 -2.41 -16.17 8.19
N VAL A 87 -1.76 -15.80 7.09
CA VAL A 87 -1.51 -14.40 6.75
C VAL A 87 -2.79 -13.72 6.28
N VAL A 88 -3.10 -12.59 6.90
CA VAL A 88 -4.01 -11.56 6.39
C VAL A 88 -3.13 -10.44 5.83
N ALA A 89 -3.04 -10.34 4.51
CA ALA A 89 -2.20 -9.32 3.91
C ALA A 89 -2.99 -8.07 3.56
N VAL A 90 -2.44 -6.91 3.95
CA VAL A 90 -3.02 -5.57 3.74
C VAL A 90 -2.14 -4.81 2.77
N GLY A 91 -2.60 -4.58 1.55
CA GLY A 91 -1.84 -3.87 0.51
C GLY A 91 -2.42 -2.50 0.22
N LYS A 92 -1.64 -1.43 0.45
CA LYS A 92 -2.04 -0.06 0.14
C LYS A 92 -1.43 0.43 -1.16
N SER A 93 -2.24 0.97 -2.08
CA SER A 93 -1.77 1.57 -3.34
C SER A 93 -0.89 0.57 -4.13
N MET A 94 0.37 0.89 -4.43
CA MET A 94 1.33 -0.02 -5.07
C MET A 94 1.47 -1.35 -4.29
N GLY A 95 1.35 -1.32 -2.95
CA GLY A 95 1.33 -2.52 -2.11
C GLY A 95 0.15 -3.45 -2.44
N GLY A 96 -0.99 -2.90 -2.87
CA GLY A 96 -2.11 -3.69 -3.38
C GLY A 96 -1.78 -4.41 -4.68
N GLY A 97 -1.11 -3.74 -5.63
CA GLY A 97 -0.59 -4.40 -6.84
C GLY A 97 0.43 -5.48 -6.54
N THR A 98 1.34 -5.21 -5.58
CA THR A 98 2.31 -6.19 -5.07
C THR A 98 1.62 -7.42 -4.50
N LEU A 99 0.56 -7.21 -3.71
CA LEU A 99 -0.20 -8.25 -3.07
C LEU A 99 -0.94 -9.16 -4.06
N ALA A 100 -1.55 -8.58 -5.11
CA ALA A 100 -2.19 -9.34 -6.16
C ALA A 100 -1.21 -10.29 -6.88
N ILE A 101 -0.01 -9.81 -7.19
CA ILE A 101 1.04 -10.63 -7.80
C ILE A 101 1.55 -11.72 -6.83
N ALA A 102 1.80 -11.36 -5.57
CA ALA A 102 2.27 -12.30 -4.55
C ALA A 102 1.25 -13.43 -4.32
N TYR A 103 -0.04 -13.11 -4.25
CA TYR A 103 -1.11 -14.10 -4.12
C TYR A 103 -1.09 -15.10 -5.28
N LYS A 104 -0.98 -14.63 -6.52
CA LYS A 104 -0.87 -15.54 -7.68
C LYS A 104 0.33 -16.45 -7.61
N MET A 105 1.46 -15.98 -7.10
CA MET A 105 2.69 -16.78 -6.99
C MET A 105 2.58 -17.86 -5.90
N ARG A 106 1.99 -17.53 -4.75
CA ARG A 106 1.88 -18.40 -3.57
C ARG A 106 0.54 -18.19 -2.84
N PRO A 107 -0.58 -18.65 -3.43
CA PRO A 107 -1.91 -18.48 -2.83
C PRO A 107 -2.07 -19.18 -1.48
N ASP A 108 -1.30 -20.24 -1.25
CA ASP A 108 -1.30 -21.06 -0.03
C ASP A 108 -0.86 -20.28 1.24
N LEU A 109 -0.12 -19.18 1.08
CA LEU A 109 0.35 -18.37 2.20
C LEU A 109 -0.75 -17.49 2.83
N PHE A 110 -1.80 -17.18 2.07
CA PHE A 110 -2.76 -16.15 2.44
C PHE A 110 -4.13 -16.72 2.86
N LYS A 111 -4.72 -16.16 3.90
CA LYS A 111 -6.07 -16.49 4.39
C LYS A 111 -7.11 -15.45 4.01
N LYS A 112 -6.75 -14.17 4.03
CA LYS A 112 -7.59 -13.04 3.62
C LYS A 112 -6.72 -11.96 2.99
N LEU A 113 -7.32 -11.16 2.10
CA LEU A 113 -6.66 -10.02 1.48
C LEU A 113 -7.45 -8.73 1.76
N ILE A 114 -6.74 -7.65 2.07
CA ILE A 114 -7.31 -6.31 2.23
C ILE A 114 -6.58 -5.37 1.29
N PHE A 115 -7.31 -4.78 0.36
CA PHE A 115 -6.82 -3.80 -0.59
C PHE A 115 -7.30 -2.41 -0.19
N ILE A 116 -6.35 -1.49 0.04
CA ILE A 116 -6.65 -0.09 0.37
C ILE A 116 -6.21 0.76 -0.81
N THR A 117 -7.17 1.40 -1.52
CA THR A 117 -6.90 2.25 -2.69
C THR A 117 -5.82 1.65 -3.62
N PRO A 118 -6.00 0.41 -4.12
CA PRO A 118 -4.93 -0.39 -4.70
C PRO A 118 -4.54 0.04 -6.11
N MET A 119 -3.25 -0.07 -6.43
CA MET A 119 -2.73 0.08 -7.78
C MET A 119 -3.39 -0.93 -8.73
N ASN A 120 -3.95 -0.42 -9.84
CA ASN A 120 -4.58 -1.24 -10.87
C ASN A 120 -4.59 -0.51 -12.24
N LYS A 121 -5.04 -1.19 -13.29
CA LYS A 121 -4.99 -0.71 -14.68
C LYS A 121 -5.81 0.57 -14.94
N THR A 122 -6.84 0.85 -14.12
CA THR A 122 -7.67 2.05 -14.28
C THR A 122 -6.93 3.36 -13.99
N GLN A 123 -5.74 3.28 -13.39
CA GLN A 123 -4.86 4.44 -13.14
C GLN A 123 -4.14 4.95 -14.40
N LEU A 124 -4.00 4.15 -15.45
CA LEU A 124 -3.20 4.50 -16.63
C LEU A 124 -3.59 5.85 -17.27
N PRO A 125 -4.87 6.22 -17.39
CA PRO A 125 -5.27 7.54 -17.91
C PRO A 125 -4.80 8.71 -17.03
N LEU A 126 -4.52 8.48 -15.74
CA LEU A 126 -4.09 9.49 -14.79
C LEU A 126 -2.57 9.71 -14.80
N TYR A 127 -1.81 8.91 -15.53
CA TYR A 127 -0.35 8.96 -15.53
C TYR A 127 0.27 10.34 -15.78
N PRO A 128 -0.25 11.18 -16.70
CA PRO A 128 0.28 12.53 -16.85
C PRO A 128 0.28 13.36 -15.55
N ARG A 129 -0.73 13.14 -14.69
CA ARG A 129 -0.81 13.79 -13.37
C ARG A 129 0.22 13.24 -12.39
N TYR A 130 0.57 11.95 -12.49
CA TYR A 130 1.54 11.32 -11.58
C TYR A 130 2.93 11.93 -11.69
N LYS A 131 3.35 12.37 -12.88
CA LYS A 131 4.62 13.07 -13.05
C LYS A 131 4.72 14.33 -12.21
N ILE A 132 3.58 15.00 -11.98
CA ILE A 132 3.50 16.23 -11.18
C ILE A 132 3.35 15.86 -9.70
N ASN A 133 2.48 14.90 -9.38
CA ASN A 133 2.05 14.62 -8.01
C ASN A 133 3.04 13.76 -7.22
N TYR A 134 3.83 12.90 -7.88
CA TYR A 134 4.70 11.94 -7.17
C TYR A 134 6.17 12.26 -7.18
N PHE A 135 6.58 13.26 -7.96
CA PHE A 135 7.99 13.64 -8.10
C PHE A 135 8.20 15.12 -7.81
N PRO A 136 7.75 15.64 -6.64
CA PRO A 136 7.94 17.03 -6.27
C PRO A 136 9.43 17.31 -6.10
N LYS A 137 9.88 18.43 -6.70
CA LYS A 137 11.27 18.91 -6.61
C LYS A 137 11.44 19.93 -5.50
N THR A 138 10.35 20.55 -5.07
CA THR A 138 10.30 21.56 -4.02
C THR A 138 9.26 21.20 -2.97
N PHE A 139 9.41 21.77 -1.77
CA PHE A 139 8.41 21.59 -0.72
C PHE A 139 7.04 22.18 -1.12
N ASP A 140 7.03 23.27 -1.86
CA ASP A 140 5.78 23.89 -2.35
C ASP A 140 5.06 22.96 -3.36
N GLU A 141 5.81 22.30 -4.26
CA GLU A 141 5.24 21.28 -5.14
C GLU A 141 4.69 20.07 -4.34
N TYR A 142 5.40 19.66 -3.30
CA TYR A 142 4.92 18.60 -2.41
C TYR A 142 3.59 18.97 -1.75
N VAL A 143 3.49 20.18 -1.21
CA VAL A 143 2.25 20.65 -0.57
C VAL A 143 1.12 20.81 -1.59
N ASN A 144 1.38 21.50 -2.71
CA ASN A 144 0.33 21.88 -3.65
C ASN A 144 -0.11 20.76 -4.59
N ASN A 145 0.77 19.81 -4.90
CA ASN A 145 0.49 18.74 -5.85
C ASN A 145 0.36 17.37 -5.16
N THR A 146 1.35 16.99 -4.34
CA THR A 146 1.37 15.65 -3.73
C THR A 146 0.30 15.52 -2.65
N LEU A 147 0.25 16.45 -1.67
CA LEU A 147 -0.75 16.36 -0.60
C LEU A 147 -2.17 16.49 -1.13
N THR A 148 -2.43 17.39 -2.08
CA THR A 148 -3.77 17.58 -2.69
C THR A 148 -4.23 16.36 -3.50
N SER A 149 -3.31 15.55 -4.00
CA SER A 149 -3.65 14.29 -4.67
C SER A 149 -3.89 13.12 -3.71
N LEU A 150 -3.27 13.17 -2.54
CA LEU A 150 -3.34 12.09 -1.54
C LEU A 150 -4.51 12.23 -0.56
N TYR A 151 -4.93 13.45 -0.26
CA TYR A 151 -5.97 13.72 0.73
C TYR A 151 -7.23 14.30 0.09
N TYR A 152 -8.37 14.03 0.68
CA TYR A 152 -9.64 14.67 0.34
C TYR A 152 -9.58 16.17 0.62
N ASP A 153 -9.07 16.51 1.80
CA ASP A 153 -8.80 17.87 2.25
C ASP A 153 -7.52 17.89 3.09
N PRO A 154 -6.38 18.33 2.52
CA PRO A 154 -5.11 18.40 3.24
C PRO A 154 -5.04 19.54 4.27
N SER A 155 -6.09 20.34 4.46
CA SER A 155 -6.07 21.55 5.32
C SER A 155 -5.74 21.23 6.78
N PHE A 156 -6.11 20.05 7.29
CA PHE A 156 -5.74 19.64 8.65
C PHE A 156 -4.21 19.50 8.85
N LEU A 157 -3.45 19.29 7.79
CA LEU A 157 -1.99 19.30 7.79
C LEU A 157 -1.46 20.70 7.48
N THR A 158 -1.94 21.31 6.38
CA THR A 158 -1.38 22.57 5.85
C THR A 158 -1.71 23.79 6.71
N SER A 159 -2.77 23.75 7.51
CA SER A 159 -3.08 24.80 8.49
C SER A 159 -2.32 24.65 9.81
N ASN A 160 -1.68 23.51 10.05
CA ASN A 160 -0.87 23.27 11.25
C ASN A 160 0.56 23.78 11.01
N LYS A 161 0.90 24.92 11.62
CA LYS A 161 2.21 25.58 11.47
C LYS A 161 3.37 24.70 11.90
N GLU A 162 3.24 24.00 13.05
CA GLU A 162 4.29 23.11 13.56
C GLU A 162 4.54 21.95 12.59
N TRP A 163 3.46 21.34 12.10
CA TRP A 163 3.56 20.27 11.10
C TRP A 163 4.24 20.78 9.83
N MET A 164 3.83 21.95 9.32
CA MET A 164 4.40 22.56 8.10
C MET A 164 5.89 22.84 8.23
N GLU A 165 6.31 23.43 9.35
CA GLU A 165 7.72 23.70 9.61
C GLU A 165 8.54 22.40 9.67
N LYS A 166 8.06 21.40 10.41
CA LYS A 166 8.71 20.09 10.52
C LYS A 166 8.74 19.36 9.17
N ALA A 167 7.66 19.39 8.42
CA ALA A 167 7.57 18.78 7.10
C ALA A 167 8.55 19.44 6.11
N LYS A 168 8.67 20.78 6.16
CA LYS A 168 9.62 21.55 5.32
C LYS A 168 11.08 21.22 5.69
N GLN A 169 11.40 21.12 6.97
CA GLN A 169 12.76 20.77 7.43
C GLN A 169 13.15 19.34 7.01
N ASN A 170 12.19 18.41 6.99
CA ASN A 170 12.41 17.01 6.64
C ASN A 170 12.24 16.73 5.14
N PHE A 171 11.80 17.72 4.35
CA PHE A 171 11.63 17.53 2.91
C PHE A 171 13.00 17.34 2.25
N ASN A 172 13.17 16.17 1.64
CA ASN A 172 14.36 15.84 0.86
C ASN A 172 13.93 15.50 -0.58
N PRO A 173 14.23 16.38 -1.56
CA PRO A 173 13.85 16.13 -2.96
C PRO A 173 14.47 14.84 -3.53
N GLU A 174 15.63 14.38 -3.05
CA GLU A 174 16.25 13.13 -3.49
C GLU A 174 15.36 11.91 -3.23
N MET A 175 14.49 11.97 -2.22
CA MET A 175 13.49 10.91 -1.98
C MET A 175 12.51 10.74 -3.15
N TYR A 176 12.30 11.80 -3.93
CA TYR A 176 11.30 11.84 -5.00
C TYR A 176 11.93 11.90 -6.39
N ASP A 177 13.17 12.35 -6.52
CA ASP A 177 13.86 12.59 -7.79
C ASP A 177 15.20 11.80 -7.83
N ASN A 178 15.09 10.48 -7.87
CA ASN A 178 16.21 9.59 -8.10
C ASN A 178 15.82 8.48 -9.09
N ASP A 179 16.80 7.89 -9.75
CA ASP A 179 16.59 6.90 -10.82
C ASP A 179 15.75 5.70 -10.41
N LEU A 180 15.91 5.21 -9.17
CA LEU A 180 15.15 4.05 -8.67
C LEU A 180 13.67 4.38 -8.53
N ILE A 181 13.36 5.52 -7.90
CA ILE A 181 11.99 5.94 -7.65
C ILE A 181 11.28 6.36 -8.94
N ILE A 182 11.96 7.06 -9.84
CA ILE A 182 11.43 7.43 -11.16
C ILE A 182 11.09 6.17 -11.96
N LYS A 183 12.02 5.21 -12.01
CA LYS A 183 11.83 3.94 -12.72
C LYS A 183 10.72 3.08 -12.11
N LEU A 184 10.57 3.09 -10.78
CA LEU A 184 9.50 2.38 -10.07
C LEU A 184 8.14 3.03 -10.33
N GLY A 185 8.04 4.36 -10.29
CA GLY A 185 6.80 5.10 -10.51
C GLY A 185 6.39 5.23 -11.98
N THR A 186 7.25 4.86 -12.93
CA THR A 186 6.90 4.85 -14.35
C THR A 186 6.06 3.61 -14.68
N PRO A 187 4.82 3.77 -15.16
CA PRO A 187 3.94 2.66 -15.49
C PRO A 187 4.53 1.74 -16.55
N LYS A 188 4.37 0.44 -16.35
CA LYS A 188 4.74 -0.60 -17.31
C LYS A 188 3.54 -1.47 -17.58
N ALA A 189 3.13 -1.60 -18.84
CA ALA A 189 1.98 -2.42 -19.24
C ALA A 189 2.05 -3.83 -18.66
N LYS A 190 3.23 -4.46 -18.72
CA LYS A 190 3.47 -5.81 -18.17
C LYS A 190 3.14 -5.91 -16.67
N THR A 191 3.48 -4.90 -15.88
CA THR A 191 3.17 -4.91 -14.44
C THR A 191 1.66 -4.90 -14.19
N PHE A 192 0.91 -4.09 -14.95
CA PHE A 192 -0.55 -4.06 -14.85
C PHE A 192 -1.21 -5.37 -15.33
N GLU A 193 -0.67 -6.00 -16.36
CA GLU A 193 -1.11 -7.34 -16.78
C GLU A 193 -0.87 -8.40 -15.70
N LEU A 194 0.25 -8.34 -14.99
CA LEU A 194 0.53 -9.24 -13.88
C LEU A 194 -0.39 -9.00 -12.69
N ILE A 195 -0.69 -7.74 -12.37
CA ILE A 195 -1.68 -7.38 -11.34
C ILE A 195 -3.06 -7.92 -11.72
N GLU A 196 -3.53 -7.70 -12.95
CA GLU A 196 -4.82 -8.19 -13.45
C GLU A 196 -4.90 -9.72 -13.32
N LYS A 197 -3.88 -10.45 -13.81
CA LYS A 197 -3.80 -11.91 -13.65
C LYS A 197 -3.73 -12.36 -12.20
N GLY A 198 -3.18 -11.52 -11.33
CA GLY A 198 -3.17 -11.72 -9.88
C GLY A 198 -4.58 -11.64 -9.32
N LEU A 199 -5.31 -10.56 -9.62
CA LEU A 199 -6.69 -10.35 -9.19
C LEU A 199 -7.62 -11.47 -9.68
N ASP A 200 -7.49 -11.89 -10.95
CA ASP A 200 -8.26 -13.02 -11.54
C ASP A 200 -8.07 -14.35 -10.79
N SER A 201 -6.93 -14.52 -10.13
CA SER A 201 -6.61 -15.76 -9.40
C SER A 201 -7.15 -15.80 -7.98
N ILE A 202 -7.67 -14.68 -7.46
CA ILE A 202 -8.10 -14.59 -6.05
C ILE A 202 -9.40 -15.39 -5.83
N THR A 203 -9.32 -16.31 -4.87
CA THR A 203 -10.45 -17.18 -4.47
C THR A 203 -10.79 -17.06 -2.98
N ILE A 204 -9.97 -16.38 -2.20
CA ILE A 204 -10.14 -16.23 -0.74
C ILE A 204 -10.92 -14.93 -0.40
N PRO A 205 -11.46 -14.80 0.82
CA PRO A 205 -12.15 -13.59 1.25
C PRO A 205 -11.29 -12.35 1.04
N THR A 206 -11.86 -11.36 0.38
CA THR A 206 -11.15 -10.16 -0.05
C THR A 206 -11.97 -8.91 0.27
N LEU A 207 -11.31 -7.92 0.87
CA LEU A 207 -11.88 -6.60 1.19
C LEU A 207 -11.21 -5.53 0.32
N LEU A 208 -12.02 -4.65 -0.27
CA LEU A 208 -11.59 -3.45 -0.98
C LEU A 208 -12.09 -2.21 -0.23
N ILE A 209 -11.18 -1.31 0.15
CA ILE A 209 -11.50 -0.03 0.78
C ILE A 209 -11.00 1.11 -0.12
N LEU A 210 -11.90 2.03 -0.46
CA LEU A 210 -11.63 3.18 -1.33
C LEU A 210 -11.95 4.49 -0.60
N GLY A 211 -11.34 5.59 -1.03
CA GLY A 211 -11.71 6.94 -0.61
C GLY A 211 -12.78 7.54 -1.54
N GLU A 212 -13.55 8.50 -1.03
CA GLU A 212 -14.59 9.19 -1.80
C GLU A 212 -14.01 9.99 -2.98
N LYS A 213 -12.93 10.75 -2.72
CA LYS A 213 -12.27 11.61 -3.70
C LYS A 213 -10.77 11.39 -3.64
N ASP A 214 -10.32 10.35 -4.30
CA ASP A 214 -8.92 9.96 -4.41
C ASP A 214 -8.31 10.57 -5.68
N GLY A 215 -7.23 11.35 -5.54
CA GLY A 215 -6.53 11.96 -6.68
C GLY A 215 -5.60 10.99 -7.43
N VAL A 216 -5.46 9.77 -6.91
CA VAL A 216 -4.59 8.71 -7.44
C VAL A 216 -5.40 7.59 -8.10
N ILE A 217 -6.53 7.22 -7.49
CA ILE A 217 -7.40 6.13 -7.95
C ILE A 217 -8.78 6.72 -8.25
N LEU A 218 -9.30 6.47 -9.43
CA LEU A 218 -10.70 6.75 -9.74
C LEU A 218 -11.55 5.70 -9.04
N ARG A 219 -12.33 6.13 -8.03
CA ARG A 219 -13.08 5.25 -7.12
C ARG A 219 -13.99 4.27 -7.87
N ASP A 220 -14.84 4.78 -8.72
CA ASP A 220 -15.88 3.97 -9.38
C ASP A 220 -15.27 3.01 -10.39
N GLU A 221 -14.31 3.47 -11.19
CA GLU A 221 -13.56 2.64 -12.12
C GLU A 221 -12.77 1.53 -11.42
N CYS A 222 -12.16 1.86 -10.27
CA CYS A 222 -11.45 0.86 -9.45
C CYS A 222 -12.42 -0.16 -8.86
N LEU A 223 -13.57 0.27 -8.37
CA LEU A 223 -14.61 -0.59 -7.81
C LEU A 223 -15.12 -1.57 -8.87
N ASP A 224 -15.49 -1.08 -10.04
CA ASP A 224 -15.99 -1.90 -11.16
C ASP A 224 -14.91 -2.88 -11.63
N TYR A 225 -13.65 -2.41 -11.71
CA TYR A 225 -12.53 -3.25 -12.08
C TYR A 225 -12.32 -4.40 -11.07
N PHE A 226 -12.34 -4.12 -9.77
CA PHE A 226 -12.21 -5.15 -8.75
C PHE A 226 -13.37 -6.13 -8.75
N LYS A 227 -14.61 -5.68 -8.87
CA LYS A 227 -15.80 -6.55 -8.98
C LYS A 227 -15.75 -7.46 -10.20
N LYS A 228 -15.16 -7.00 -11.30
CA LYS A 228 -14.96 -7.80 -12.51
C LYS A 228 -13.95 -8.92 -12.31
N HIS A 229 -12.85 -8.65 -11.61
CA HIS A 229 -11.70 -9.55 -11.52
C HIS A 229 -11.67 -10.39 -10.25
N VAL A 230 -12.31 -9.97 -9.15
CA VAL A 230 -12.33 -10.67 -7.86
C VAL A 230 -13.75 -11.09 -7.50
N LYS A 231 -14.04 -12.38 -7.63
CA LYS A 231 -15.42 -12.92 -7.50
C LYS A 231 -16.09 -12.65 -6.14
N ASN A 232 -15.33 -12.70 -5.05
CA ASN A 232 -15.83 -12.60 -3.67
C ASN A 232 -15.24 -11.37 -2.96
N VAL A 233 -15.32 -10.20 -3.60
CA VAL A 233 -14.85 -8.95 -3.02
C VAL A 233 -15.97 -8.26 -2.24
N GLU A 234 -15.75 -8.06 -0.93
CA GLU A 234 -16.50 -7.11 -0.13
C GLU A 234 -15.89 -5.72 -0.37
N SER A 235 -16.70 -4.71 -0.65
CA SER A 235 -16.20 -3.39 -1.01
C SER A 235 -16.87 -2.28 -0.23
N HIS A 236 -16.06 -1.34 0.26
CA HIS A 236 -16.48 -0.15 0.97
C HIS A 236 -15.76 1.09 0.42
N TRP A 237 -16.40 2.23 0.54
CA TRP A 237 -15.73 3.51 0.36
C TRP A 237 -16.09 4.44 1.52
N ILE A 238 -15.11 5.24 1.95
CA ILE A 238 -15.22 6.09 3.14
C ILE A 238 -15.41 7.54 2.70
N LYS A 239 -16.46 8.18 3.23
CA LYS A 239 -16.80 9.57 2.93
C LYS A 239 -15.72 10.52 3.43
N LYS A 240 -15.52 11.61 2.70
CA LYS A 240 -14.56 12.69 3.03
C LYS A 240 -13.14 12.16 3.22
N THR A 241 -12.75 11.15 2.45
CA THR A 241 -11.38 10.64 2.41
C THR A 241 -10.86 10.55 0.98
N GLY A 242 -9.55 10.69 0.84
CA GLY A 242 -8.81 10.54 -0.40
C GLY A 242 -8.05 9.23 -0.46
N HIS A 243 -6.79 9.28 -0.93
CA HIS A 243 -5.92 8.12 -1.05
C HIS A 243 -5.43 7.58 0.31
N ARG A 244 -5.47 8.39 1.36
CA ARG A 244 -5.01 8.04 2.71
C ARG A 244 -6.17 7.83 3.68
N VAL A 245 -7.10 6.97 3.27
CA VAL A 245 -8.39 6.75 3.95
C VAL A 245 -8.29 6.55 5.46
N PHE A 246 -7.31 5.80 5.94
CA PHE A 246 -7.13 5.50 7.36
C PHE A 246 -6.53 6.66 8.17
N GLU A 247 -5.93 7.66 7.52
CA GLU A 247 -5.45 8.86 8.20
C GLU A 247 -6.54 9.94 8.32
N GLU A 248 -7.47 9.95 7.36
CA GLU A 248 -8.56 10.93 7.32
C GLU A 248 -9.80 10.48 8.10
N ASN A 249 -10.07 9.17 8.16
CA ASN A 249 -11.20 8.61 8.94
C ASN A 249 -10.86 7.22 9.48
N PHE A 250 -10.05 7.19 10.54
CA PHE A 250 -9.61 5.93 11.14
C PHE A 250 -10.75 5.14 11.78
N ASP A 251 -11.71 5.80 12.41
CA ASP A 251 -12.80 5.15 13.13
C ASP A 251 -13.72 4.33 12.20
N GLU A 252 -14.02 4.85 11.01
CA GLU A 252 -14.80 4.12 10.02
C GLU A 252 -13.95 3.02 9.36
N PHE A 253 -12.69 3.34 9.03
CA PHE A 253 -11.76 2.38 8.48
C PHE A 253 -11.60 1.15 9.37
N ILE A 254 -11.36 1.34 10.66
CA ILE A 254 -11.10 0.22 11.57
C ILE A 254 -12.35 -0.65 11.79
N LYS A 255 -13.54 -0.05 11.86
CA LYS A 255 -14.82 -0.80 11.94
C LYS A 255 -15.00 -1.72 10.74
N ILE A 256 -14.71 -1.23 9.52
CA ILE A 256 -14.79 -2.05 8.30
C ILE A 256 -13.81 -3.23 8.39
N VAL A 257 -12.56 -2.98 8.79
CA VAL A 257 -11.54 -4.02 8.91
C VAL A 257 -11.90 -5.06 9.97
N GLU A 258 -12.35 -4.64 11.15
CA GLU A 258 -12.75 -5.53 12.24
C GLU A 258 -13.94 -6.42 11.85
N ASN A 259 -14.96 -5.84 11.21
CA ASN A 259 -16.12 -6.58 10.71
C ASN A 259 -15.72 -7.65 9.68
N PHE A 260 -14.85 -7.28 8.72
CA PHE A 260 -14.36 -8.22 7.73
C PHE A 260 -13.53 -9.36 8.34
N LEU A 261 -12.72 -9.05 9.35
CA LEU A 261 -11.92 -10.04 10.03
C LEU A 261 -12.75 -10.92 10.96
N LYS A 262 -13.96 -10.49 11.35
CA LYS A 262 -14.85 -11.13 12.37
C LYS A 262 -14.13 -11.31 13.71
N ILE A 263 -13.39 -10.30 14.11
CA ILE A 263 -12.65 -10.26 15.36
C ILE A 263 -13.34 -9.18 16.23
N CYS A 264 -14.09 -9.62 17.23
CA CYS A 264 -14.74 -8.77 18.24
C CYS A 264 -13.76 -8.39 19.36
#